data_6704e8e10b87d0ab7480cf0cb1d6bb7e
#
_entry.id   6704e8e10b87d0ab7480cf0cb1d6bb7e
#
_cell.length_a   1.000
_cell.length_b   1.000
_cell.length_c   1.000
_cell.angle_alpha   90.00
_cell.angle_beta   90.00
_cell.angle_gamma   90.00
#
_symmetry.space_group_name_H-M   'P 1'
#
loop_
_entity.id
_entity.type
_entity.pdbx_description
1 polymer ?
#
loop_
_entity_poly.entity_id
_entity_poly.type
_entity_poly.pdbx_seq_one_letter_code
_entity_poly.pdbx_strand_id
1 'polypeptide(L)'
;MNTSGKISVSVLIPTRNEERNIGACLDAVAWAGEVIVFDSLSTDATIDIAGEKGAAIVSREFDNFSDHKNWALANIEFQHDWILIVDAD
;
A
#
# COMPACT_ATOMS: atom_id res chain seq x y z
N MET A 1 -12.69 -13.33 16.85
CA MET A 1 -12.77 -11.85 16.94
C MET A 1 -11.38 -11.26 16.82
N ASN A 2 -11.24 -10.20 16.07
CA ASN A 2 -9.94 -9.53 15.92
C ASN A 2 -9.69 -8.63 17.13
N THR A 3 -8.75 -9.04 18.00
CA THR A 3 -8.46 -8.33 19.24
C THR A 3 -7.76 -6.99 19.01
N SER A 4 -7.17 -6.76 17.84
CA SER A 4 -6.52 -5.49 17.49
C SER A 4 -7.50 -4.45 16.96
N GLY A 5 -8.76 -4.82 16.75
CA GLY A 5 -9.76 -3.95 16.12
C GLY A 5 -9.57 -3.77 14.62
N LYS A 6 -8.66 -4.51 14.01
CA LYS A 6 -8.41 -4.44 12.58
C LYS A 6 -9.47 -5.21 11.79
N ILE A 7 -9.74 -4.75 10.58
CA ILE A 7 -10.68 -5.40 9.67
C ILE A 7 -9.91 -6.29 8.70
N SER A 8 -10.47 -7.45 8.37
CA SER A 8 -9.83 -8.46 7.51
C SER A 8 -9.85 -8.03 6.04
N VAL A 9 -9.19 -6.92 5.75
CA VAL A 9 -9.03 -6.34 4.43
C VAL A 9 -7.56 -6.02 4.23
N SER A 10 -7.05 -6.29 3.03
CA SER A 10 -5.73 -5.84 2.60
C SER A 10 -5.89 -4.55 1.81
N VAL A 11 -5.16 -3.52 2.19
CA VAL A 11 -5.16 -2.24 1.48
C VAL A 11 -3.90 -2.16 0.62
N LEU A 12 -4.08 -1.88 -0.67
CA LEU A 12 -2.99 -1.68 -1.61
C LEU A 12 -2.93 -0.21 -2.00
N ILE A 13 -1.80 0.42 -1.78
CA ILE A 13 -1.61 1.85 -2.04
C ILE A 13 -0.50 2.02 -3.09
N PRO A 14 -0.86 2.22 -4.37
CA PRO A 14 0.15 2.55 -5.38
C PRO A 14 0.74 3.93 -5.09
N THR A 15 2.06 4.04 -5.16
CA THR A 15 2.74 5.31 -4.87
C THR A 15 3.82 5.60 -5.90
N ARG A 16 4.05 6.90 -6.12
CA ARG A 16 5.24 7.43 -6.75
C ARG A 16 5.46 8.85 -6.27
N ASN A 17 6.51 9.06 -5.47
CA ASN A 17 6.86 10.36 -4.91
C ASN A 17 5.68 11.01 -4.18
N GLU A 18 5.15 10.30 -3.20
CA GLU A 18 4.00 10.71 -2.40
C GLU A 18 4.39 11.05 -0.95
N GLU A 19 5.61 11.54 -0.70
CA GLU A 19 6.08 11.79 0.65
C GLU A 19 5.20 12.77 1.43
N ARG A 20 4.51 13.67 0.74
CA ARG A 20 3.62 14.65 1.39
C ARG A 20 2.31 14.04 1.88
N ASN A 21 1.87 12.97 1.20
CA ASN A 21 0.53 12.42 1.42
C ASN A 21 0.53 11.04 2.06
N ILE A 22 1.63 10.28 1.91
CA ILE A 22 1.64 8.86 2.30
C ILE A 22 1.41 8.68 3.81
N GLY A 23 1.95 9.55 4.64
CA GLY A 23 1.75 9.44 6.09
C GLY A 23 0.28 9.56 6.50
N ALA A 24 -0.40 10.57 6.00
CA ALA A 24 -1.82 10.77 6.28
C ALA A 24 -2.68 9.66 5.69
N CYS A 25 -2.31 9.19 4.50
CA CYS A 25 -3.00 8.06 3.86
C CYS A 25 -2.91 6.81 4.73
N LEU A 26 -1.73 6.49 5.23
CA LEU A 26 -1.51 5.32 6.08
C LEU A 26 -2.27 5.43 7.40
N ASP A 27 -2.32 6.62 7.98
CA ASP A 27 -3.11 6.85 9.19
C ASP A 27 -4.60 6.62 8.93
N ALA A 28 -5.09 7.04 7.76
CA ALA A 28 -6.49 6.89 7.40
C ALA A 28 -6.90 5.42 7.17
N VAL A 29 -5.97 4.55 6.83
CA VAL A 29 -6.25 3.12 6.59
C VAL A 29 -5.71 2.22 7.70
N ALA A 30 -5.39 2.78 8.86
CA ALA A 30 -4.84 2.02 9.98
C ALA A 30 -5.80 0.94 10.51
N TRP A 31 -7.08 1.00 10.15
CA TRP A 31 -8.09 -0.02 10.48
C TRP A 31 -7.89 -1.33 9.71
N ALA A 32 -7.14 -1.34 8.62
CA ALA A 32 -6.99 -2.52 7.78
C ALA A 32 -6.05 -3.55 8.42
N GLY A 33 -6.36 -4.82 8.23
CA GLY A 33 -5.53 -5.91 8.73
C GLY A 33 -4.17 -6.00 8.08
N GLU A 34 -4.06 -5.54 6.84
CA GLU A 34 -2.79 -5.47 6.11
C GLU A 34 -2.76 -4.22 5.26
N VAL A 35 -1.61 -3.54 5.22
CA VAL A 35 -1.40 -2.38 4.35
C VAL A 35 -0.12 -2.59 3.57
N ILE A 36 -0.22 -2.53 2.25
CA ILE A 36 0.91 -2.69 1.33
C ILE A 36 1.05 -1.42 0.50
N VAL A 37 2.22 -0.81 0.57
CA VAL A 37 2.60 0.30 -0.30
C VAL A 37 3.28 -0.29 -1.52
N PHE A 38 2.65 -0.10 -2.67
CA PHE A 38 3.12 -0.60 -3.95
C PHE A 38 3.80 0.54 -4.70
N ASP A 39 5.11 0.63 -4.53
CA ASP A 39 5.89 1.80 -4.91
C ASP A 39 6.54 1.65 -6.27
N SER A 40 6.43 2.69 -7.10
CA SER A 40 7.02 2.75 -8.44
C SER A 40 8.36 3.50 -8.39
N LEU A 41 9.31 2.98 -7.62
CA LEU A 41 10.68 3.48 -7.52
C LEU A 41 10.73 4.97 -7.15
N SER A 42 10.04 5.35 -6.08
CA SER A 42 10.07 6.72 -5.56
C SER A 42 11.48 7.15 -5.22
N THR A 43 11.81 8.40 -5.52
CA THR A 43 13.12 8.99 -5.25
C THR A 43 13.11 9.91 -4.04
N ASP A 44 11.95 10.14 -3.44
CA ASP A 44 11.76 10.94 -2.24
C ASP A 44 11.67 10.05 -0.97
N ALA A 45 11.15 10.57 0.12
CA ALA A 45 11.03 9.87 1.39
C ALA A 45 9.80 8.96 1.50
N THR A 46 9.07 8.70 0.42
CA THR A 46 7.84 7.89 0.44
C THR A 46 8.05 6.53 1.14
N ILE A 47 9.07 5.78 0.71
CA ILE A 47 9.34 4.44 1.25
C ILE A 47 9.74 4.50 2.72
N ASP A 48 10.57 5.48 3.09
CA ASP A 48 11.02 5.64 4.47
C ASP A 48 9.84 5.92 5.40
N ILE A 49 8.95 6.83 5.01
CA ILE A 49 7.76 7.15 5.79
C ILE A 49 6.84 5.94 5.92
N ALA A 50 6.61 5.24 4.82
CA ALA A 50 5.76 4.06 4.81
C ALA A 50 6.30 2.96 5.71
N GLY A 51 7.61 2.71 5.66
CA GLY A 51 8.26 1.71 6.51
C GLY A 51 8.18 2.06 7.99
N GLU A 52 8.37 3.33 8.34
CA GLU A 52 8.26 3.80 9.72
C GLU A 52 6.85 3.60 10.29
N LYS A 53 5.82 3.69 9.44
CA LYS A 53 4.44 3.46 9.86
C LYS A 53 4.02 1.99 9.81
N GLY A 54 4.94 1.10 9.50
CA GLY A 54 4.69 -0.34 9.54
C GLY A 54 4.04 -0.94 8.31
N ALA A 55 3.97 -0.22 7.21
CA ALA A 55 3.45 -0.77 5.95
C ALA A 55 4.45 -1.75 5.33
N ALA A 56 3.94 -2.81 4.72
CA ALA A 56 4.75 -3.64 3.84
C ALA A 56 5.00 -2.89 2.54
N ILE A 57 6.18 -3.06 1.95
CA ILE A 57 6.56 -2.32 0.74
C ILE A 57 6.92 -3.30 -0.36
N VAL A 58 6.29 -3.13 -1.52
CA VAL A 58 6.63 -3.84 -2.74
C VAL A 58 6.98 -2.79 -3.79
N SER A 59 8.17 -2.86 -4.35
CA SER A 59 8.65 -1.91 -5.35
C SER A 59 8.64 -2.54 -6.73
N ARG A 60 8.19 -1.80 -7.72
CA ARG A 60 8.17 -2.26 -9.10
C ARG A 60 8.24 -1.05 -10.03
N GLU A 61 9.02 -1.17 -11.11
CA GLU A 61 9.06 -0.13 -12.13
C GLU A 61 7.69 0.01 -12.79
N PHE A 62 7.20 1.25 -12.88
CA PHE A 62 5.92 1.53 -13.50
C PHE A 62 6.00 1.38 -15.02
N ASP A 63 5.07 0.66 -15.61
CA ASP A 63 4.92 0.53 -17.07
C ASP A 63 3.66 1.26 -17.55
N ASN A 64 2.48 0.79 -17.15
CA ASN A 64 1.21 1.48 -17.38
C ASN A 64 0.24 1.06 -16.28
N PHE A 65 -0.88 1.79 -16.15
CA PHE A 65 -1.80 1.57 -15.02
C PHE A 65 -2.37 0.15 -15.00
N SER A 66 -2.78 -0.37 -16.15
CA SER A 66 -3.41 -1.70 -16.22
C SER A 66 -2.42 -2.79 -15.87
N ASP A 67 -1.24 -2.78 -16.48
CA ASP A 67 -0.24 -3.83 -16.25
C ASP A 67 0.34 -3.77 -14.85
N HIS A 68 0.58 -2.57 -14.33
CA HIS A 68 1.11 -2.36 -12.99
C HIS A 68 0.14 -2.91 -11.93
N LYS A 69 -1.13 -2.53 -12.03
CA LYS A 69 -2.18 -2.97 -11.13
C LYS A 69 -2.42 -4.48 -11.25
N ASN A 70 -2.49 -5.00 -12.48
CA ASN A 70 -2.69 -6.43 -12.71
C ASN A 70 -1.52 -7.24 -12.17
N TRP A 71 -0.29 -6.74 -12.32
CA TRP A 71 0.88 -7.39 -11.75
C TRP A 71 0.73 -7.53 -10.23
N ALA A 72 0.32 -6.46 -9.55
CA ALA A 72 0.14 -6.49 -8.11
C ALA A 72 -0.89 -7.51 -7.69
N LEU A 73 -2.05 -7.52 -8.34
CA LEU A 73 -3.12 -8.46 -8.02
C LEU A 73 -2.74 -9.91 -8.30
N ALA A 74 -1.87 -10.16 -9.28
CA ALA A 74 -1.45 -11.50 -9.65
C ALA A 74 -0.25 -12.01 -8.84
N ASN A 75 0.62 -11.13 -8.35
CA ASN A 75 1.92 -11.52 -7.78
C ASN A 75 2.07 -11.24 -6.28
N ILE A 76 1.34 -10.29 -5.72
CA ILE A 76 1.42 -10.01 -4.28
C ILE A 76 0.56 -11.02 -3.53
N GLU A 77 1.15 -11.67 -2.53
CA GLU A 77 0.40 -12.58 -1.66
C GLU A 77 -0.29 -11.77 -0.56
N PHE A 78 -1.56 -11.47 -0.78
CA PHE A 78 -2.36 -10.76 0.21
C PHE A 78 -2.80 -11.69 1.32
N GLN A 79 -2.81 -11.19 2.55
CA GLN A 79 -3.23 -11.97 3.73
C GLN A 79 -4.75 -12.12 3.82
N HIS A 80 -5.49 -11.28 3.12
CA HIS A 80 -6.96 -11.25 3.19
C HIS A 80 -7.55 -11.36 1.80
N ASP A 81 -8.78 -11.87 1.72
CA ASP A 81 -9.48 -12.06 0.45
C ASP A 81 -10.01 -10.75 -0.13
N TRP A 82 -10.29 -9.77 0.73
CA TRP A 82 -10.76 -8.46 0.30
C TRP A 82 -9.58 -7.51 0.15
N ILE A 83 -9.48 -6.92 -1.03
CA ILE A 83 -8.40 -5.99 -1.36
C ILE A 83 -9.02 -4.65 -1.75
N LEU A 84 -8.63 -3.60 -1.01
CA LEU A 84 -9.05 -2.24 -1.31
C LEU A 84 -7.85 -1.47 -1.87
N ILE A 85 -8.03 -0.87 -3.05
CA ILE A 85 -7.00 -0.05 -3.67
C ILE A 85 -7.30 1.41 -3.35
N VAL A 86 -6.34 2.10 -2.75
CA VAL A 86 -6.49 3.49 -2.29
C VAL A 86 -5.37 4.33 -2.88
N ASP A 87 -5.71 5.46 -3.48
CA ASP A 87 -4.71 6.42 -3.94
C ASP A 87 -4.17 7.23 -2.77
N ALA A 88 -2.86 7.50 -2.78
CA ALA A 88 -2.21 8.22 -1.68
C ALA A 88 -2.53 9.72 -1.69
N ASP A 89 -2.83 10.28 -2.83
CA ASP A 89 -3.10 11.71 -2.98
C ASP A 89 -4.55 12.13 -2.71
#